data_c31faeb943972a15a18ae0f22f248cab
#
_entry.id   c31faeb943972a15a18ae0f22f248cab
#
_cell.length_a   1.000
_cell.length_b   1.000
_cell.length_c   1.000
_cell.angle_alpha   90.00
_cell.angle_beta   90.00
_cell.angle_gamma   90.00
#
_symmetry.space_group_name_H-M   'P 1'
#
loop_
_entity.id
_entity.type
_entity.pdbx_description
1 polymer ?
#
loop_
_entity_poly.entity_id
_entity_poly.type
_entity_poly.pdbx_seq_one_letter_code
_entity_poly.pdbx_strand_id
1 'polypeptide(L)'
;WGQKVNYFLAQLYYFNGISVFMGLILIFIYLVFGVRAASMNLMEWVINAAPAYISANLIQIYARKFHIDPKNEPVFGVLGMFLNLAANIIYAFALIKFITGQKLRYMVTQKGEKAKMQLVSLRTFSIHIVIAGFMLYSLTRSLTSGNDAIQLRFWAIFNLLTLAAVVLSIYFV
;
A
#
# COMPACT_ATOMS: atom_id res chain seq x y z
N TRP A 1 17.38 -23.42 -13.15
CA TRP A 1 17.58 -21.97 -12.92
C TRP A 1 16.25 -21.21 -12.95
N GLY A 2 15.35 -21.44 -13.90
CA GLY A 2 14.10 -20.69 -14.04
C GLY A 2 13.19 -20.71 -12.81
N GLN A 3 13.03 -21.87 -12.16
CA GLN A 3 12.22 -21.97 -10.94
C GLN A 3 12.80 -21.14 -9.78
N LYS A 4 14.14 -21.17 -9.59
CA LYS A 4 14.79 -20.40 -8.52
C LYS A 4 14.62 -18.89 -8.75
N VAL A 5 14.72 -18.45 -10.01
CA VAL A 5 14.49 -17.05 -10.38
C VAL A 5 13.04 -16.63 -10.11
N ASN A 6 12.08 -17.48 -10.47
CA ASN A 6 10.66 -17.21 -10.21
C ASN A 6 10.35 -17.12 -8.71
N TYR A 7 10.92 -18.02 -7.90
CA TYR A 7 10.78 -17.95 -6.43
C TYR A 7 11.41 -16.69 -5.86
N PHE A 8 12.57 -16.28 -6.36
CA PHE A 8 13.21 -15.03 -5.94
C PHE A 8 12.38 -13.80 -6.32
N LEU A 9 11.89 -13.75 -7.57
CA LEU A 9 11.04 -12.66 -8.04
C LEU A 9 9.72 -12.58 -7.26
N ALA A 10 9.12 -13.72 -6.91
CA ALA A 10 7.92 -13.75 -6.08
C ALA A 10 8.13 -13.14 -4.68
N GLN A 11 9.36 -13.19 -4.15
CA GLN A 11 9.68 -12.60 -2.85
C GLN A 11 9.91 -11.09 -2.90
N LEU A 12 10.11 -10.50 -4.09
CA LEU A 12 10.29 -9.05 -4.25
C LEU A 12 9.07 -8.23 -3.79
N TYR A 13 7.88 -8.84 -3.70
CA TYR A 13 6.71 -8.20 -3.11
C TYR A 13 6.94 -7.69 -1.68
N TYR A 14 7.71 -8.41 -0.88
CA TYR A 14 8.04 -8.00 0.49
C TYR A 14 8.90 -6.74 0.50
N PHE A 15 9.83 -6.61 -0.45
CA PHE A 15 10.65 -5.41 -0.60
C PHE A 15 9.82 -4.20 -1.06
N ASN A 16 8.83 -4.41 -1.94
CA ASN A 16 7.89 -3.36 -2.32
C ASN A 16 7.12 -2.85 -1.09
N GLY A 17 6.70 -3.74 -0.19
CA GLY A 17 6.08 -3.38 1.07
C GLY A 17 6.95 -2.46 1.93
N ILE A 18 8.25 -2.73 2.03
CA ILE A 18 9.19 -1.85 2.75
C ILE A 18 9.29 -0.49 2.07
N SER A 19 9.40 -0.44 0.74
CA SER A 19 9.50 0.84 0.01
C SER A 19 8.27 1.72 0.26
N VAL A 20 7.08 1.14 0.21
CA VAL A 20 5.83 1.85 0.53
C VAL A 20 5.81 2.31 1.98
N PHE A 21 6.21 1.46 2.93
CA PHE A 21 6.24 1.80 4.34
C PHE A 21 7.24 2.91 4.65
N MET A 22 8.44 2.87 4.04
CA MET A 22 9.43 3.97 4.14
C MET A 22 8.88 5.27 3.55
N GLY A 23 8.15 5.20 2.43
CA GLY A 23 7.46 6.36 1.87
C GLY A 23 6.48 7.00 2.86
N LEU A 24 5.67 6.20 3.56
CA LEU A 24 4.76 6.68 4.60
C LEU A 24 5.51 7.34 5.78
N ILE A 25 6.63 6.76 6.20
CA ILE A 25 7.49 7.35 7.25
C ILE A 25 8.05 8.70 6.80
N LEU A 26 8.54 8.81 5.57
CA LEU A 26 9.06 10.07 5.03
C LEU A 26 7.98 11.15 4.95
N ILE A 27 6.78 10.81 4.51
CA ILE A 27 5.62 11.72 4.53
C ILE A 27 5.34 12.19 5.96
N PHE A 28 5.31 11.28 6.93
CA PHE A 28 5.10 11.59 8.33
C PHE A 28 6.18 12.54 8.87
N ILE A 29 7.47 12.22 8.68
CA ILE A 29 8.60 13.04 9.16
C ILE A 29 8.51 14.44 8.58
N TYR A 30 8.23 14.58 7.29
CA TYR A 30 8.13 15.90 6.68
C TYR A 30 6.93 16.70 7.20
N LEU A 31 5.76 16.11 7.27
CA LEU A 31 4.54 16.80 7.69
C LEU A 31 4.59 17.23 9.17
N VAL A 32 5.25 16.44 10.03
CA VAL A 32 5.35 16.72 11.47
C VAL A 32 6.52 17.63 11.80
N PHE A 33 7.69 17.39 11.23
CA PHE A 33 8.94 18.06 11.60
C PHE A 33 9.43 19.08 10.57
N GLY A 34 8.82 19.12 9.37
CA GLY A 34 9.26 19.99 8.27
C GLY A 34 10.58 19.58 7.61
N VAL A 35 11.11 18.38 7.94
CA VAL A 35 12.39 17.89 7.39
C VAL A 35 12.18 17.39 5.98
N ARG A 36 12.72 18.07 4.99
CA ARG A 36 12.60 17.70 3.58
C ARG A 36 13.58 16.59 3.23
N ALA A 37 13.06 15.45 2.76
CA ALA A 37 13.89 14.37 2.22
C ALA A 37 14.40 14.70 0.80
N ALA A 38 13.67 15.54 0.06
CA ALA A 38 14.04 16.01 -1.28
C ALA A 38 13.45 17.42 -1.53
N SER A 39 14.18 18.25 -2.26
CA SER A 39 13.76 19.59 -2.68
C SER A 39 13.19 19.55 -4.10
N MET A 40 12.10 18.79 -4.31
CA MET A 40 11.48 18.63 -5.62
C MET A 40 10.13 19.33 -5.64
N ASN A 41 9.86 20.15 -6.64
CA ASN A 41 8.54 20.74 -6.82
C ASN A 41 7.58 19.73 -7.49
N LEU A 42 6.27 20.05 -7.49
CA LEU A 42 5.24 19.14 -8.02
C LEU A 42 5.48 18.81 -9.51
N MET A 43 5.88 19.79 -10.31
CA MET A 43 6.09 19.59 -11.74
C MET A 43 7.30 18.66 -12.00
N GLU A 44 8.40 18.89 -11.31
CA GLU A 44 9.58 18.01 -11.37
C GLU A 44 9.22 16.59 -10.95
N TRP A 45 8.43 16.43 -9.87
CA TRP A 45 7.97 15.12 -9.45
C TRP A 45 7.13 14.44 -10.53
N VAL A 46 6.15 15.15 -11.13
CA VAL A 46 5.30 14.61 -12.20
C VAL A 46 6.15 14.19 -13.39
N ILE A 47 7.07 15.03 -13.86
CA ILE A 47 7.92 14.72 -15.02
C ILE A 47 8.78 13.47 -14.76
N ASN A 48 9.36 13.35 -13.57
CA ASN A 48 10.22 12.21 -13.23
C ASN A 48 9.42 10.93 -12.97
N ALA A 49 8.21 11.03 -12.42
CA ALA A 49 7.37 9.87 -12.11
C ALA A 49 6.53 9.40 -13.32
N ALA A 50 6.15 10.29 -14.23
CA ALA A 50 5.27 9.98 -15.35
C ALA A 50 5.75 8.80 -16.21
N PRO A 51 7.04 8.68 -16.61
CA PRO A 51 7.49 7.55 -17.39
C PRO A 51 7.24 6.20 -16.72
N ALA A 52 7.49 6.11 -15.41
CA ALA A 52 7.26 4.89 -14.64
C ALA A 52 5.77 4.53 -14.56
N TYR A 53 4.90 5.51 -14.29
CA TYR A 53 3.45 5.31 -14.25
C TYR A 53 2.88 4.93 -15.62
N ILE A 54 3.32 5.60 -16.69
CA ILE A 54 2.89 5.28 -18.07
C ILE A 54 3.32 3.85 -18.42
N SER A 55 4.58 3.50 -18.16
CA SER A 55 5.10 2.16 -18.43
C SER A 55 4.34 1.08 -17.66
N ALA A 56 4.07 1.30 -16.38
CA ALA A 56 3.30 0.37 -15.56
C ALA A 56 1.87 0.16 -16.10
N ASN A 57 1.20 1.24 -16.53
CA ASN A 57 -0.14 1.14 -17.13
C ASN A 57 -0.11 0.42 -18.48
N LEU A 58 0.88 0.69 -19.33
CA LEU A 58 1.04 -0.02 -20.61
C LEU A 58 1.26 -1.52 -20.40
N ILE A 59 2.07 -1.90 -19.40
CA ILE A 59 2.27 -3.31 -19.03
C ILE A 59 0.96 -3.93 -18.58
N GLN A 60 0.15 -3.25 -17.77
CA GLN A 60 -1.15 -3.75 -17.34
C GLN A 60 -2.12 -3.95 -18.50
N ILE A 61 -2.21 -2.97 -19.41
CA ILE A 61 -3.03 -3.08 -20.62
C ILE A 61 -2.58 -4.29 -21.48
N TYR A 62 -1.28 -4.46 -21.66
CA TYR A 62 -0.73 -5.61 -22.38
C TYR A 62 -1.02 -6.93 -21.69
N ALA A 63 -0.87 -6.99 -20.35
CA ALA A 63 -1.09 -8.18 -19.55
C ALA A 63 -2.56 -8.64 -19.53
N ARG A 64 -3.50 -7.72 -19.79
CA ARG A 64 -4.95 -8.03 -19.82
C ARG A 64 -5.30 -9.19 -20.76
N LYS A 65 -4.62 -9.32 -21.88
CA LYS A 65 -4.86 -10.42 -22.84
C LYS A 65 -4.61 -11.81 -22.26
N PHE A 66 -3.88 -11.89 -21.13
CA PHE A 66 -3.57 -13.13 -20.44
C PHE A 66 -4.49 -13.39 -19.23
N HIS A 67 -5.43 -12.49 -18.93
CA HIS A 67 -6.40 -12.69 -17.87
C HIS A 67 -7.37 -13.83 -18.24
N ILE A 68 -7.87 -14.54 -17.24
CA ILE A 68 -8.79 -15.67 -17.41
C ILE A 68 -10.11 -15.18 -18.00
N ASP A 69 -10.60 -14.01 -17.54
CA ASP A 69 -11.81 -13.37 -18.04
C ASP A 69 -11.57 -11.89 -18.41
N PRO A 70 -10.96 -11.62 -19.59
CA PRO A 70 -10.61 -10.26 -19.99
C PRO A 70 -11.82 -9.35 -20.25
N LYS A 71 -13.04 -9.92 -20.38
CA LYS A 71 -14.26 -9.15 -20.62
C LYS A 71 -14.83 -8.56 -19.35
N ASN A 72 -14.76 -9.30 -18.25
CA ASN A 72 -15.34 -8.92 -16.96
C ASN A 72 -14.32 -8.30 -16.01
N GLU A 73 -13.02 -8.51 -16.25
CA GLU A 73 -11.97 -7.89 -15.45
C GLU A 73 -11.67 -6.46 -15.92
N PRO A 74 -11.78 -5.46 -15.04
CA PRO A 74 -11.52 -4.06 -15.42
C PRO A 74 -10.06 -3.85 -15.82
N VAL A 75 -9.83 -3.04 -16.85
CA VAL A 75 -8.47 -2.71 -17.36
C VAL A 75 -7.64 -2.04 -16.27
N PHE A 76 -8.27 -1.12 -15.56
CA PHE A 76 -7.66 -0.45 -14.42
C PHE A 76 -8.30 -1.03 -13.16
N GLY A 77 -7.61 -1.98 -12.56
CA GLY A 77 -8.03 -2.59 -11.31
C GLY A 77 -7.89 -1.62 -10.13
N VAL A 78 -8.69 -0.54 -10.11
CA VAL A 78 -8.66 0.44 -9.01
C VAL A 78 -8.79 -0.26 -7.66
N LEU A 79 -9.71 -1.21 -7.53
CA LEU A 79 -9.85 -2.01 -6.33
C LEU A 79 -8.59 -2.83 -6.05
N GLY A 80 -7.99 -3.45 -7.07
CA GLY A 80 -6.72 -4.19 -6.95
C GLY A 80 -5.57 -3.29 -6.52
N MET A 81 -5.53 -2.03 -6.99
CA MET A 81 -4.54 -1.05 -6.56
C MET A 81 -4.69 -0.70 -5.08
N PHE A 82 -5.91 -0.46 -4.60
CA PHE A 82 -6.19 -0.21 -3.19
C PHE A 82 -5.83 -1.42 -2.32
N LEU A 83 -6.22 -2.62 -2.74
CA LEU A 83 -5.88 -3.86 -2.02
C LEU A 83 -4.36 -4.09 -1.99
N ASN A 84 -3.65 -3.82 -3.09
CA ASN A 84 -2.19 -3.93 -3.13
C ASN A 84 -1.53 -2.93 -2.17
N LEU A 85 -1.99 -1.68 -2.16
CA LEU A 85 -1.44 -0.66 -1.27
C LEU A 85 -1.63 -1.06 0.21
N ALA A 86 -2.79 -1.59 0.56
CA ALA A 86 -3.06 -2.11 1.89
C ALA A 86 -2.21 -3.35 2.23
N ALA A 87 -2.06 -4.27 1.28
CA ALA A 87 -1.24 -5.47 1.45
C ALA A 87 0.24 -5.15 1.64
N ASN A 88 0.76 -4.07 1.03
CA ASN A 88 2.15 -3.65 1.18
C ASN A 88 2.53 -3.38 2.64
N ILE A 89 1.62 -2.87 3.46
CA ILE A 89 1.85 -2.68 4.89
C ILE A 89 2.03 -4.03 5.57
N ILE A 90 1.20 -5.01 5.25
CA ILE A 90 1.30 -6.38 5.78
C ILE A 90 2.62 -7.02 5.36
N TYR A 91 3.04 -6.83 4.10
CA TYR A 91 4.30 -7.35 3.59
C TYR A 91 5.50 -6.73 4.30
N ALA A 92 5.49 -5.42 4.55
CA ALA A 92 6.54 -4.76 5.32
C ALA A 92 6.68 -5.37 6.72
N PHE A 93 5.56 -5.56 7.44
CA PHE A 93 5.57 -6.19 8.75
C PHE A 93 5.98 -7.66 8.72
N ALA A 94 5.56 -8.41 7.71
CA ALA A 94 5.98 -9.80 7.54
C ALA A 94 7.51 -9.89 7.35
N LEU A 95 8.09 -8.99 6.56
CA LEU A 95 9.53 -8.95 6.36
C LEU A 95 10.28 -8.53 7.62
N ILE A 96 9.79 -7.53 8.37
CA ILE A 96 10.37 -7.13 9.66
C ILE A 96 10.35 -8.31 10.63
N LYS A 97 9.24 -9.03 10.75
CA LYS A 97 9.13 -10.23 11.59
C LYS A 97 10.11 -11.32 11.16
N PHE A 98 10.24 -11.55 9.87
CA PHE A 98 11.19 -12.50 9.32
C PHE A 98 12.64 -12.13 9.70
N ILE A 99 13.05 -10.88 9.50
CA ILE A 99 14.40 -10.39 9.84
C ILE A 99 14.68 -10.48 11.35
N THR A 100 13.64 -10.22 12.19
CA THR A 100 13.76 -10.33 13.65
C THR A 100 13.65 -11.76 14.17
N GLY A 101 13.57 -12.76 13.30
CA GLY A 101 13.49 -14.18 13.68
C GLY A 101 12.16 -14.60 14.32
N GLN A 102 11.12 -13.76 14.24
CA GLN A 102 9.80 -14.13 14.75
C GLN A 102 9.12 -15.13 13.83
N LYS A 103 8.60 -16.22 14.41
CA LYS A 103 7.86 -17.23 13.65
C LYS A 103 6.56 -16.65 13.11
N LEU A 104 6.40 -16.65 11.79
CA LEU A 104 5.13 -16.34 11.13
C LEU A 104 4.20 -17.53 11.32
N ARG A 105 3.03 -17.31 11.93
CA ARG A 105 2.00 -18.35 12.01
C ARG A 105 1.30 -18.45 10.65
N TYR A 106 1.37 -19.64 10.06
CA TYR A 106 0.58 -19.94 8.87
C TYR A 106 -0.89 -20.09 9.29
N MET A 107 -1.75 -19.24 8.75
CA MET A 107 -3.21 -19.37 8.94
C MET A 107 -3.77 -20.11 7.72
N VAL A 108 -4.29 -21.30 7.94
CA VAL A 108 -4.99 -22.07 6.90
C VAL A 108 -6.32 -21.39 6.62
N THR A 109 -6.54 -20.96 5.38
CA THR A 109 -7.85 -20.46 4.95
C THR A 109 -8.86 -21.61 5.00
N GLN A 110 -9.91 -21.46 5.80
CA GLN A 110 -10.99 -22.43 5.85
C GLN A 110 -11.74 -22.42 4.50
N LYS A 111 -11.89 -23.60 3.90
CA LYS A 111 -12.61 -23.79 2.64
C LYS A 111 -13.95 -24.50 2.90
N GLY A 112 -14.96 -24.21 2.07
CA GLY A 112 -16.28 -24.86 2.11
C GLY A 112 -17.29 -24.17 3.02
N GLU A 113 -18.35 -24.86 3.39
CA GLU A 113 -19.47 -24.33 4.19
C GLU A 113 -19.06 -23.78 5.57
N LYS A 114 -17.92 -24.23 6.10
CA LYS A 114 -17.35 -23.70 7.34
C LYS A 114 -16.68 -22.32 7.18
N ALA A 115 -16.50 -21.85 5.95
CA ALA A 115 -16.08 -20.49 5.63
C ALA A 115 -17.21 -19.46 5.84
N LYS A 116 -18.29 -19.82 6.55
CA LYS A 116 -19.31 -18.88 6.96
C LYS A 116 -18.65 -17.74 7.68
N MET A 117 -18.70 -16.58 7.03
CA MET A 117 -18.44 -15.23 7.54
C MET A 117 -17.88 -15.23 8.97
N GLN A 118 -16.59 -15.50 9.11
CA GLN A 118 -15.91 -15.05 10.31
C GLN A 118 -15.91 -13.52 10.22
N LEU A 119 -16.70 -12.89 11.07
CA LEU A 119 -16.63 -11.46 11.28
C LEU A 119 -15.15 -11.10 11.47
N VAL A 120 -14.55 -10.53 10.44
CA VAL A 120 -13.14 -10.16 10.47
C VAL A 120 -13.01 -9.10 11.54
N SER A 121 -12.38 -9.44 12.64
CA SER A 121 -12.22 -8.55 13.78
C SER A 121 -11.42 -7.31 13.36
N LEU A 122 -11.82 -6.12 13.80
CA LEU A 122 -11.05 -4.87 13.67
C LEU A 122 -9.60 -5.04 14.14
N ARG A 123 -9.34 -5.99 15.05
CA ARG A 123 -7.99 -6.35 15.48
C ARG A 123 -7.09 -6.78 14.33
N THR A 124 -7.64 -7.40 13.29
CA THR A 124 -6.88 -7.80 12.09
C THR A 124 -6.33 -6.58 11.35
N PHE A 125 -7.02 -5.45 11.43
CA PHE A 125 -6.65 -4.19 10.78
C PHE A 125 -5.99 -3.19 11.75
N SER A 126 -5.63 -3.63 12.95
CA SER A 126 -5.04 -2.74 13.98
C SER A 126 -3.86 -1.92 13.45
N ILE A 127 -3.00 -2.54 12.62
CA ILE A 127 -1.86 -1.85 12.03
C ILE A 127 -2.28 -0.75 11.05
N HIS A 128 -3.30 -1.01 10.23
CA HIS A 128 -3.83 -0.02 9.29
C HIS A 128 -4.46 1.16 10.03
N ILE A 129 -5.19 0.87 11.12
CA ILE A 129 -5.81 1.89 11.99
C ILE A 129 -4.74 2.76 12.65
N VAL A 130 -3.67 2.15 13.16
CA VAL A 130 -2.55 2.88 13.77
C VAL A 130 -1.87 3.78 12.74
N ILE A 131 -1.57 3.28 11.54
CA ILE A 131 -0.94 4.08 10.48
C ILE A 131 -1.89 5.20 10.03
N ALA A 132 -3.19 4.93 9.88
CA ALA A 132 -4.17 5.95 9.57
C ALA A 132 -4.21 7.06 10.63
N GLY A 133 -4.13 6.70 11.91
CA GLY A 133 -4.04 7.65 13.02
C GLY A 133 -2.79 8.53 12.93
N PHE A 134 -1.63 7.94 12.62
CA PHE A 134 -0.40 8.71 12.39
C PHE A 134 -0.49 9.65 11.18
N MET A 135 -1.12 9.21 10.07
CA MET A 135 -1.33 10.05 8.91
C MET A 135 -2.28 11.22 9.22
N LEU A 136 -3.37 10.96 9.94
CA LEU A 136 -4.30 12.00 10.36
C LEU A 136 -3.61 13.03 11.28
N TYR A 137 -2.84 12.57 12.26
CA TYR A 137 -2.05 13.44 13.12
C TYR A 137 -1.05 14.28 12.32
N SER A 138 -0.34 13.71 11.36
CA SER A 138 0.62 14.43 10.54
C SER A 138 -0.04 15.49 9.67
N LEU A 139 -1.22 15.21 9.12
CA LEU A 139 -2.01 16.19 8.37
C LEU A 139 -2.45 17.36 9.24
N THR A 140 -3.03 17.09 10.41
CA THR A 140 -3.46 18.16 11.33
C THR A 140 -2.28 19.01 11.78
N ARG A 141 -1.15 18.39 12.11
CA ARG A 141 0.07 19.09 12.49
C ARG A 141 0.62 19.96 11.36
N SER A 142 0.63 19.44 10.13
CA SER A 142 1.08 20.20 8.95
C SER A 142 0.21 21.41 8.65
N LEU A 143 -1.11 21.32 8.87
CA LEU A 143 -2.03 22.44 8.67
C LEU A 143 -1.83 23.54 9.71
N THR A 144 -1.50 23.17 10.95
CA THR A 144 -1.27 24.14 12.05
C THR A 144 0.12 24.77 12.03
N SER A 145 1.13 24.09 11.47
CA SER A 145 2.52 24.55 11.43
C SER A 145 2.85 25.46 10.25
N GLY A 146 1.90 25.69 9.32
CA GLY A 146 2.12 26.53 8.13
C GLY A 146 3.11 25.93 7.11
N ASN A 147 3.47 24.67 7.22
CA ASN A 147 4.37 24.01 6.28
C ASN A 147 3.75 23.97 4.88
N ASP A 148 4.44 24.52 3.90
CA ASP A 148 4.01 24.48 2.50
C ASP A 148 4.36 23.11 1.87
N ALA A 149 3.45 22.17 2.01
CA ALA A 149 3.65 20.75 1.68
C ALA A 149 2.46 20.14 0.93
N ILE A 150 1.91 20.90 -0.02
CA ILE A 150 0.66 20.50 -0.70
C ILE A 150 0.74 19.10 -1.34
N GLN A 151 1.89 18.76 -1.94
CA GLN A 151 2.09 17.45 -2.57
C GLN A 151 2.05 16.30 -1.55
N LEU A 152 2.71 16.48 -0.40
CA LEU A 152 2.78 15.46 0.63
C LEU A 152 1.47 15.35 1.41
N ARG A 153 0.73 16.46 1.57
CA ARG A 153 -0.64 16.43 2.08
C ARG A 153 -1.56 15.64 1.17
N PHE A 154 -1.45 15.83 -0.15
CA PHE A 154 -2.21 15.05 -1.12
C PHE A 154 -1.92 13.55 -0.96
N TRP A 155 -0.65 13.15 -0.89
CA TRP A 155 -0.28 11.75 -0.68
C TRP A 155 -0.72 11.20 0.66
N ALA A 156 -0.64 12.00 1.72
CA ALA A 156 -1.13 11.59 3.04
C ALA A 156 -2.64 11.37 3.04
N ILE A 157 -3.42 12.26 2.39
CA ILE A 157 -4.88 12.11 2.23
C ILE A 157 -5.19 10.87 1.40
N PHE A 158 -4.51 10.67 0.27
CA PHE A 158 -4.71 9.51 -0.58
C PHE A 158 -4.47 8.19 0.18
N ASN A 159 -3.38 8.10 0.93
CA ASN A 159 -3.09 6.92 1.75
C ASN A 159 -4.12 6.75 2.88
N LEU A 160 -4.53 7.84 3.53
CA LEU A 160 -5.56 7.79 4.58
C LEU A 160 -6.89 7.26 4.04
N LEU A 161 -7.35 7.76 2.89
CA LEU A 161 -8.57 7.26 2.23
C LEU A 161 -8.45 5.79 1.84
N THR A 162 -7.29 5.37 1.34
CA THR A 162 -7.02 3.97 1.01
C THR A 162 -7.11 3.07 2.25
N LEU A 163 -6.48 3.46 3.34
CA LEU A 163 -6.51 2.71 4.59
C LEU A 163 -7.92 2.66 5.18
N ALA A 164 -8.66 3.77 5.13
CA ALA A 164 -10.05 3.82 5.56
C ALA A 164 -10.93 2.90 4.71
N ALA A 165 -10.79 2.92 3.39
CA ALA A 165 -11.54 2.05 2.48
C ALA A 165 -11.29 0.56 2.80
N VAL A 166 -10.05 0.17 3.10
CA VAL A 166 -9.71 -1.21 3.49
C VAL A 166 -10.37 -1.59 4.81
N VAL A 167 -10.33 -0.73 5.81
CA VAL A 167 -10.97 -1.01 7.10
C VAL A 167 -12.49 -1.08 6.93
N LEU A 168 -13.09 -0.17 6.14
CA LEU A 168 -14.52 -0.15 5.88
C LEU A 168 -14.99 -1.34 5.04
N SER A 169 -14.12 -1.92 4.20
CA SER A 169 -14.49 -3.10 3.39
C SER A 169 -14.99 -4.29 4.22
N ILE A 170 -14.64 -4.34 5.52
CA ILE A 170 -15.15 -5.35 6.47
C ILE A 170 -16.68 -5.32 6.56
N TYR A 171 -17.30 -4.16 6.38
CA TYR A 171 -18.74 -3.97 6.53
C TYR A 171 -19.51 -4.21 5.23
N PHE A 172 -18.82 -4.39 4.10
CA PHE A 172 -19.44 -4.55 2.78
C PHE A 172 -19.25 -5.96 2.19
N VAL A 173 -18.63 -6.87 2.92
CA VAL A 173 -18.46 -8.28 2.60
C VAL A 173 -19.34 -9.12 3.51
#